data_c404ce603c10e260dabd5d0f6b1094f7
#
_entry.id   c404ce603c10e260dabd5d0f6b1094f7
#
_cell.length_a   1.000
_cell.length_b   1.000
_cell.length_c   1.000
_cell.angle_alpha   90.00
_cell.angle_beta   90.00
_cell.angle_gamma   90.00
#
_symmetry.space_group_name_H-M   'P 1'
#
loop_
_entity.id
_entity.type
_entity.pdbx_description
1 polymer ?
#
loop_
_entity_poly.entity_id
_entity_poly.type
_entity_poly.pdbx_seq_one_letter_code
_entity_poly.pdbx_strand_id
1 'polypeptide(L)'
;MDIPVNAAKPGRRRYLTLVMIFITVVICYVDRANLAVASAHIQEEFGITKAEMGYVFSAFAWLYTLCQIPGGWFLDRVGSRVTYFIAIFGWSVATLFQGFATGLMSLIGLRAITGIFEAPAFPTNNRLVTSWFPEHERASAVGFYTSGQFVGLAFLTPLLIWIQEML
;
A
#
# COMPACT_ATOMS: atom_id res chain seq x y z
N MET A 1 -36.78 -4.99 19.31
CA MET A 1 -36.94 -3.56 18.96
C MET A 1 -36.25 -3.41 17.62
N ASP A 2 -37.06 -3.68 16.55
CA ASP A 2 -36.55 -3.74 15.18
C ASP A 2 -36.35 -2.31 14.67
N ILE A 3 -35.10 -1.89 14.56
CA ILE A 3 -34.76 -0.65 13.87
C ILE A 3 -34.98 -0.92 12.38
N PRO A 4 -35.89 -0.22 11.70
CA PRO A 4 -36.07 -0.38 10.27
C PRO A 4 -34.75 0.08 9.60
N VAL A 5 -33.98 -0.88 9.10
CA VAL A 5 -32.85 -0.61 8.21
C VAL A 5 -33.45 -0.08 6.91
N ASN A 6 -33.61 1.23 6.85
CA ASN A 6 -33.98 1.94 5.63
C ASN A 6 -32.77 1.84 4.69
N ALA A 7 -32.64 0.70 4.03
CA ALA A 7 -31.59 0.42 3.08
C ALA A 7 -31.86 1.25 1.83
N ALA A 8 -31.46 2.52 1.86
CA ALA A 8 -31.31 3.30 0.63
C ALA A 8 -30.50 2.46 -0.34
N LYS A 9 -31.06 2.20 -1.55
CA LYS A 9 -30.38 1.39 -2.58
C LYS A 9 -28.98 1.92 -2.75
N PRO A 10 -27.94 1.10 -2.53
CA PRO A 10 -26.57 1.57 -2.58
C PRO A 10 -26.26 2.10 -3.98
N GLY A 11 -25.99 3.40 -4.07
CA GLY A 11 -25.76 4.08 -5.34
C GLY A 11 -24.51 3.57 -6.07
N ARG A 12 -24.44 3.77 -7.40
CA ARG A 12 -23.30 3.37 -8.25
C ARG A 12 -21.95 3.93 -7.77
N ARG A 13 -21.93 4.97 -6.96
CA ARG A 13 -20.72 5.59 -6.41
C ARG A 13 -19.86 4.62 -5.57
N ARG A 14 -20.46 3.61 -4.96
CA ARG A 14 -19.73 2.57 -4.21
C ARG A 14 -18.74 1.80 -5.07
N TYR A 15 -19.10 1.51 -6.33
CA TYR A 15 -18.21 0.82 -7.26
C TYR A 15 -17.02 1.69 -7.68
N LEU A 16 -17.23 3.00 -7.82
CA LEU A 16 -16.11 3.93 -8.05
C LEU A 16 -15.13 3.91 -6.89
N THR A 17 -15.63 3.96 -5.64
CA THR A 17 -14.79 3.83 -4.44
C THR A 17 -14.03 2.50 -4.44
N LEU A 18 -14.68 1.40 -4.80
CA LEU A 18 -14.04 0.09 -4.86
C LEU A 18 -12.93 0.02 -5.91
N VAL A 19 -13.16 0.59 -7.09
CA VAL A 19 -12.14 0.67 -8.15
C VAL A 19 -10.96 1.54 -7.70
N MET A 20 -11.20 2.66 -7.01
CA MET A 20 -10.12 3.48 -6.47
C MET A 20 -9.29 2.72 -5.43
N ILE A 21 -9.94 1.97 -4.53
CA ILE A 21 -9.24 1.11 -3.56
C ILE A 21 -8.41 0.05 -4.29
N PHE A 22 -8.97 -0.61 -5.30
CA PHE A 22 -8.28 -1.60 -6.11
C PHE A 22 -7.01 -1.01 -6.77
N ILE A 23 -7.13 0.14 -7.42
CA ILE A 23 -5.98 0.84 -8.04
C ILE A 23 -4.91 1.16 -6.99
N THR A 24 -5.31 1.64 -5.83
CA THR A 24 -4.36 1.93 -4.74
C THR A 24 -3.64 0.68 -4.27
N VAL A 25 -4.34 -0.45 -4.14
CA VAL A 25 -3.70 -1.74 -3.79
C VAL A 25 -2.72 -2.17 -4.89
N VAL A 26 -3.09 -2.04 -6.16
CA VAL A 26 -2.16 -2.30 -7.28
C VAL A 26 -0.89 -1.47 -7.15
N ILE A 27 -1.02 -0.15 -6.93
CA ILE A 27 0.11 0.77 -6.78
C ILE A 27 1.00 0.37 -5.59
N CYS A 28 0.43 0.05 -4.43
CA CYS A 28 1.18 -0.40 -3.26
C CYS A 28 2.06 -1.62 -3.56
N TYR A 29 1.51 -2.61 -4.28
CA TYR A 29 2.26 -3.82 -4.60
C TYR A 29 3.28 -3.63 -5.71
N VAL A 30 3.02 -2.73 -6.67
CA VAL A 30 4.01 -2.31 -7.68
C VAL A 30 5.19 -1.62 -7.01
N ASP A 31 4.96 -0.74 -6.04
CA ASP A 31 6.00 -0.05 -5.30
C ASP A 31 6.90 -1.04 -4.53
N ARG A 32 6.31 -2.06 -3.92
CA ARG A 32 7.05 -3.15 -3.27
C ARG A 32 7.85 -3.98 -4.28
N ALA A 33 7.27 -4.31 -5.43
CA ALA A 33 7.92 -5.06 -6.49
C ALA A 33 9.08 -4.28 -7.12
N ASN A 34 8.93 -2.96 -7.28
CA ASN A 34 9.96 -2.09 -7.86
C ASN A 34 11.30 -2.19 -7.10
N LEU A 35 11.28 -2.09 -5.76
CA LEU A 35 12.50 -2.26 -4.99
C LEU A 35 13.06 -3.68 -5.11
N ALA A 36 12.21 -4.71 -5.16
CA ALA A 36 12.65 -6.08 -5.31
C ALA A 36 13.37 -6.30 -6.66
N VAL A 37 12.83 -5.73 -7.75
CA VAL A 37 13.44 -5.76 -9.09
C VAL A 37 14.77 -4.98 -9.08
N ALA A 38 14.79 -3.76 -8.52
CA ALA A 38 15.99 -2.93 -8.45
C ALA A 38 17.06 -3.44 -7.46
N SER A 39 16.74 -4.42 -6.62
CA SER A 39 17.60 -4.83 -5.51
C SER A 39 19.00 -5.29 -5.91
N ALA A 40 19.14 -5.97 -7.05
CA ALA A 40 20.42 -6.44 -7.55
C ALA A 40 21.32 -5.25 -7.96
N HIS A 41 20.75 -4.28 -8.66
CA HIS A 41 21.47 -3.08 -9.09
C HIS A 41 21.87 -2.19 -7.91
N ILE A 42 20.98 -2.01 -6.94
CA ILE A 42 21.25 -1.27 -5.71
C ILE A 42 22.39 -1.92 -4.90
N GLN A 43 22.42 -3.26 -4.84
CA GLN A 43 23.49 -3.98 -4.16
C GLN A 43 24.86 -3.73 -4.82
N GLU A 44 24.90 -3.72 -6.14
CA GLU A 44 26.10 -3.46 -6.91
C GLU A 44 26.55 -2.00 -6.76
N GLU A 45 25.63 -1.04 -6.90
CA GLU A 45 25.92 0.40 -6.81
C GLU A 45 26.42 0.82 -5.43
N PHE A 46 25.80 0.33 -4.37
CA PHE A 46 26.16 0.70 -2.99
C PHE A 46 27.15 -0.26 -2.33
N GLY A 47 27.55 -1.33 -3.02
CA GLY A 47 28.46 -2.33 -2.46
C GLY A 47 27.88 -3.08 -1.25
N ILE A 48 26.55 -3.24 -1.17
CA ILE A 48 25.87 -3.87 -0.05
C ILE A 48 25.59 -5.35 -0.30
N THR A 49 25.65 -6.12 0.78
CA THR A 49 25.41 -7.56 0.74
C THR A 49 23.91 -7.90 0.64
N LYS A 50 23.60 -9.15 0.26
CA LYS A 50 22.23 -9.65 0.28
C LYS A 50 21.58 -9.60 1.67
N ALA A 51 22.39 -9.79 2.73
CA ALA A 51 21.92 -9.69 4.11
C ALA A 51 21.53 -8.25 4.48
N GLU A 52 22.33 -7.27 4.08
CA GLU A 52 22.03 -5.85 4.28
C GLU A 52 20.80 -5.41 3.49
N MET A 53 20.62 -5.89 2.27
CA MET A 53 19.36 -5.68 1.53
C MET A 53 18.16 -6.30 2.24
N GLY A 54 18.35 -7.43 2.93
CA GLY A 54 17.35 -8.02 3.82
C GLY A 54 16.91 -7.07 4.95
N TYR A 55 17.83 -6.28 5.53
CA TYR A 55 17.46 -5.26 6.52
C TYR A 55 16.60 -4.14 5.92
N VAL A 56 16.86 -3.73 4.68
CA VAL A 56 16.04 -2.74 3.97
C VAL A 56 14.59 -3.22 3.82
N PHE A 57 14.39 -4.47 3.39
CA PHE A 57 13.05 -5.07 3.30
C PHE A 57 12.39 -5.24 4.67
N SER A 58 13.16 -5.68 5.67
CA SER A 58 12.67 -5.89 7.03
C SER A 58 12.25 -4.57 7.70
N ALA A 59 12.96 -3.47 7.47
CA ALA A 59 12.62 -2.16 8.01
C ALA A 59 11.19 -1.72 7.61
N PHE A 60 10.83 -1.92 6.34
CA PHE A 60 9.46 -1.71 5.88
C PHE A 60 8.46 -2.62 6.60
N ALA A 61 8.73 -3.94 6.61
CA ALA A 61 7.80 -4.92 7.14
C ALA A 61 7.50 -4.72 8.64
N TRP A 62 8.54 -4.44 9.43
CA TRP A 62 8.39 -4.18 10.86
C TRP A 62 7.56 -2.93 11.13
N LEU A 63 7.93 -1.80 10.51
CA LEU A 63 7.23 -0.54 10.75
C LEU A 63 5.81 -0.58 10.19
N TYR A 64 5.59 -1.18 9.04
CA TYR A 64 4.26 -1.42 8.48
C TYR A 64 3.37 -2.21 9.46
N THR A 65 3.88 -3.31 10.01
CA THR A 65 3.11 -4.15 10.94
C THR A 65 2.82 -3.44 12.27
N LEU A 66 3.85 -2.83 12.86
CA LEU A 66 3.70 -2.13 14.15
C LEU A 66 2.78 -0.90 14.03
N CYS A 67 2.84 -0.19 12.92
CA CYS A 67 2.04 1.02 12.70
C CYS A 67 0.59 0.75 12.25
N GLN A 68 0.19 -0.50 11.99
CA GLN A 68 -1.21 -0.81 11.69
C GLN A 68 -2.16 -0.48 12.84
N ILE A 69 -1.76 -0.77 14.09
CA ILE A 69 -2.59 -0.49 15.27
C ILE A 69 -2.72 1.02 15.50
N PRO A 70 -1.64 1.81 15.64
CA PRO A 70 -1.76 3.26 15.76
C PRO A 70 -2.37 3.92 14.52
N GLY A 71 -2.15 3.35 13.32
CA GLY A 71 -2.79 3.79 12.09
C GLY A 71 -4.31 3.61 12.10
N GLY A 72 -4.80 2.50 12.64
CA GLY A 72 -6.23 2.27 12.86
C GLY A 72 -6.83 3.26 13.87
N TRP A 73 -6.14 3.52 14.97
CA TRP A 73 -6.56 4.54 15.94
C TRP A 73 -6.60 5.95 15.34
N PHE A 74 -5.61 6.30 14.52
CA PHE A 74 -5.60 7.56 13.79
C PHE A 74 -6.78 7.67 12.82
N LEU A 75 -7.05 6.59 12.06
CA LEU A 75 -8.21 6.46 11.18
C LEU A 75 -9.52 6.72 11.92
N ASP A 76 -9.67 6.20 13.14
CA ASP A 76 -10.91 6.39 13.93
C ASP A 76 -11.13 7.84 14.35
N ARG A 77 -10.05 8.59 14.59
CA ARG A 77 -10.12 9.99 15.00
C ARG A 77 -10.33 10.98 13.86
N VAL A 78 -9.59 10.81 12.76
CA VAL A 78 -9.57 11.80 11.66
C VAL A 78 -10.44 11.39 10.46
N GLY A 79 -10.87 10.12 10.42
CA GLY A 79 -11.71 9.58 9.36
C GLY A 79 -10.95 9.13 8.11
N SER A 80 -11.64 8.32 7.28
CA SER A 80 -11.02 7.60 6.15
C SER A 80 -10.43 8.52 5.09
N ARG A 81 -11.05 9.68 4.83
CA ARG A 81 -10.60 10.58 3.76
C ARG A 81 -9.23 11.21 4.07
N VAL A 82 -9.06 11.72 5.29
CA VAL A 82 -7.83 12.39 5.72
C VAL A 82 -6.72 11.35 5.91
N THR A 83 -7.03 10.23 6.55
CA THR A 83 -6.06 9.12 6.74
C THR A 83 -5.53 8.61 5.40
N TYR A 84 -6.41 8.40 4.43
CA TYR A 84 -6.03 7.89 3.11
C TYR A 84 -5.17 8.89 2.33
N PHE A 85 -5.52 10.19 2.42
CA PHE A 85 -4.72 11.25 1.81
C PHE A 85 -3.30 11.30 2.40
N ILE A 86 -3.18 11.32 3.73
CA ILE A 86 -1.88 11.35 4.42
C ILE A 86 -1.07 10.07 4.10
N ALA A 87 -1.71 8.92 4.10
CA ALA A 87 -1.08 7.65 3.77
C ALA A 87 -0.50 7.69 2.34
N ILE A 88 -1.32 7.97 1.33
CA ILE A 88 -0.89 8.00 -0.08
C ILE A 88 0.19 9.05 -0.30
N PHE A 89 -0.01 10.27 0.19
CA PHE A 89 0.96 11.35 0.02
C PHE A 89 2.28 11.01 0.71
N GLY A 90 2.24 10.55 1.97
CA GLY A 90 3.44 10.26 2.73
C GLY A 90 4.28 9.14 2.13
N TRP A 91 3.65 8.01 1.74
CA TRP A 91 4.44 6.93 1.13
C TRP A 91 4.94 7.32 -0.27
N SER A 92 4.14 8.06 -1.07
CA SER A 92 4.58 8.50 -2.41
C SER A 92 5.81 9.39 -2.32
N VAL A 93 5.83 10.32 -1.37
CA VAL A 93 7.00 11.17 -1.11
C VAL A 93 8.19 10.33 -0.64
N ALA A 94 7.98 9.39 0.30
CA ALA A 94 9.05 8.52 0.77
C ALA A 94 9.63 7.66 -0.36
N THR A 95 8.78 7.10 -1.23
CA THR A 95 9.20 6.32 -2.40
C THR A 95 9.98 7.17 -3.41
N LEU A 96 9.52 8.40 -3.66
CA LEU A 96 10.25 9.33 -4.53
C LEU A 96 11.67 9.59 -4.00
N PHE A 97 11.80 9.82 -2.68
CA PHE A 97 13.11 10.04 -2.07
C PHE A 97 14.02 8.79 -2.06
N GLN A 98 13.47 7.58 -2.21
CA GLN A 98 14.31 6.38 -2.37
C GLN A 98 15.18 6.44 -3.62
N GLY A 99 14.73 7.11 -4.69
CA GLY A 99 15.54 7.37 -5.88
C GLY A 99 16.75 8.31 -5.63
N PHE A 100 16.77 9.01 -4.52
CA PHE A 100 17.90 9.88 -4.10
C PHE A 100 18.67 9.31 -2.92
N ALA A 101 18.48 8.03 -2.60
CA ALA A 101 19.20 7.39 -1.51
C ALA A 101 20.71 7.34 -1.83
N THR A 102 21.53 7.61 -0.82
CA THR A 102 22.99 7.68 -0.97
C THR A 102 23.71 6.49 -0.33
N GLY A 103 22.99 5.47 0.14
CA GLY A 103 23.54 4.27 0.75
C GLY A 103 22.55 3.53 1.64
N LEU A 104 23.02 2.47 2.31
CA LEU A 104 22.23 1.55 3.09
C LEU A 104 21.33 2.22 4.14
N MET A 105 21.88 3.12 4.96
CA MET A 105 21.12 3.74 6.06
C MET A 105 20.01 4.65 5.56
N SER A 106 20.23 5.37 4.45
CA SER A 106 19.18 6.19 3.82
C SER A 106 18.05 5.32 3.25
N LEU A 107 18.37 4.19 2.64
CA LEU A 107 17.38 3.22 2.16
C LEU A 107 16.56 2.61 3.30
N ILE A 108 17.21 2.17 4.38
CA ILE A 108 16.54 1.64 5.57
C ILE A 108 15.59 2.68 6.15
N GLY A 109 16.03 3.91 6.31
CA GLY A 109 15.21 5.00 6.84
C GLY A 109 14.00 5.31 5.96
N LEU A 110 14.19 5.42 4.65
CA LEU A 110 13.11 5.69 3.70
C LEU A 110 12.11 4.54 3.62
N ARG A 111 12.57 3.30 3.68
CA ARG A 111 11.70 2.13 3.75
C ARG A 111 10.90 2.04 5.03
N ALA A 112 11.51 2.38 6.17
CA ALA A 112 10.81 2.51 7.44
C ALA A 112 9.69 3.57 7.36
N ILE A 113 9.98 4.74 6.80
CA ILE A 113 9.01 5.82 6.59
C ILE A 113 7.89 5.36 5.65
N THR A 114 8.21 4.71 4.53
CA THR A 114 7.20 4.15 3.62
C THR A 114 6.28 3.17 4.36
N GLY A 115 6.82 2.28 5.20
CA GLY A 115 6.04 1.34 6.01
C GLY A 115 5.09 2.03 6.99
N ILE A 116 5.53 3.11 7.65
CA ILE A 116 4.70 3.90 8.57
C ILE A 116 3.50 4.51 7.84
N PHE A 117 3.73 5.16 6.70
CA PHE A 117 2.68 5.84 5.95
C PHE A 117 1.75 4.88 5.21
N GLU A 118 2.23 3.73 4.75
CA GLU A 118 1.39 2.73 4.08
C GLU A 118 0.52 1.92 5.06
N ALA A 119 0.95 1.79 6.32
CA ALA A 119 0.26 0.98 7.33
C ALA A 119 -1.24 1.29 7.51
N PRO A 120 -1.70 2.55 7.55
CA PRO A 120 -3.12 2.87 7.71
C PRO A 120 -3.99 2.55 6.48
N ALA A 121 -3.40 2.28 5.32
CA ALA A 121 -4.16 2.09 4.07
C ALA A 121 -5.08 0.87 4.15
N PHE A 122 -4.60 -0.27 4.67
CA PHE A 122 -5.38 -1.50 4.74
C PHE A 122 -6.60 -1.40 5.70
N PRO A 123 -6.46 -0.93 6.95
CA PRO A 123 -7.62 -0.65 7.80
C PRO A 123 -8.58 0.35 7.17
N THR A 124 -8.08 1.37 6.45
CA THR A 124 -8.93 2.34 5.75
C THR A 124 -9.71 1.70 4.62
N ASN A 125 -9.12 0.80 3.83
CA ASN A 125 -9.81 0.03 2.79
C ASN A 125 -10.97 -0.77 3.37
N ASN A 126 -10.73 -1.50 4.47
CA ASN A 126 -11.77 -2.28 5.14
C ASN A 126 -12.89 -1.38 5.67
N ARG A 127 -12.57 -0.24 6.28
CA ARG A 127 -13.57 0.73 6.75
C ARG A 127 -14.39 1.32 5.60
N LEU A 128 -13.78 1.62 4.46
CA LEU A 128 -14.50 2.09 3.28
C LEU A 128 -15.46 1.02 2.76
N VAL A 129 -15.03 -0.24 2.66
CA VAL A 129 -15.91 -1.34 2.25
C VAL A 129 -17.07 -1.50 3.21
N THR A 130 -16.83 -1.51 4.52
CA THR A 130 -17.91 -1.65 5.51
C THR A 130 -18.89 -0.49 5.51
N SER A 131 -18.44 0.71 5.11
CA SER A 131 -19.29 1.91 5.05
C SER A 131 -20.13 2.01 3.77
N TRP A 132 -19.62 1.48 2.65
CA TRP A 132 -20.24 1.64 1.34
C TRP A 132 -20.98 0.39 0.86
N PHE A 133 -20.68 -0.79 1.41
CA PHE A 133 -21.24 -2.06 0.96
C PHE A 133 -22.11 -2.71 2.04
N PRO A 134 -23.27 -3.24 1.67
CA PRO A 134 -24.11 -4.03 2.56
C PRO A 134 -23.36 -5.32 2.96
N GLU A 135 -23.72 -5.90 4.10
CA GLU A 135 -22.99 -7.00 4.73
C GLU A 135 -22.77 -8.19 3.78
N HIS A 136 -23.78 -8.56 3.00
CA HIS A 136 -23.72 -9.69 2.07
C HIS A 136 -22.80 -9.47 0.86
N GLU A 137 -22.38 -8.22 0.56
CA GLU A 137 -21.46 -7.90 -0.54
C GLU A 137 -20.03 -7.59 -0.07
N ARG A 138 -19.80 -7.41 1.23
CA ARG A 138 -18.49 -7.00 1.77
C ARG A 138 -17.38 -7.99 1.43
N ALA A 139 -17.65 -9.30 1.58
CA ALA A 139 -16.67 -10.32 1.26
C ALA A 139 -16.22 -10.26 -0.20
N SER A 140 -17.15 -10.09 -1.14
CA SER A 140 -16.86 -9.95 -2.56
C SER A 140 -16.06 -8.65 -2.85
N ALA A 141 -16.42 -7.54 -2.19
CA ALA A 141 -15.71 -6.28 -2.34
C ALA A 141 -14.27 -6.37 -1.81
N VAL A 142 -14.07 -7.04 -0.66
CA VAL A 142 -12.72 -7.30 -0.10
C VAL A 142 -11.92 -8.18 -1.06
N GLY A 143 -12.49 -9.28 -1.53
CA GLY A 143 -11.84 -10.17 -2.51
C GLY A 143 -11.43 -9.43 -3.79
N PHE A 144 -12.31 -8.54 -4.29
CA PHE A 144 -12.03 -7.76 -5.48
C PHE A 144 -10.84 -6.81 -5.28
N TYR A 145 -10.84 -5.95 -4.26
CA TYR A 145 -9.72 -5.02 -4.10
C TYR A 145 -8.41 -5.73 -3.73
N THR A 146 -8.50 -6.84 -2.97
CA THR A 146 -7.33 -7.63 -2.60
C THR A 146 -6.71 -8.32 -3.83
N SER A 147 -7.52 -8.69 -4.85
CA SER A 147 -6.97 -9.24 -6.10
C SER A 147 -6.04 -8.27 -6.83
N GLY A 148 -6.11 -6.97 -6.53
CA GLY A 148 -5.19 -5.95 -7.06
C GLY A 148 -3.72 -6.24 -6.78
N GLN A 149 -3.40 -6.93 -5.66
CA GLN A 149 -2.04 -7.37 -5.36
C GLN A 149 -1.48 -8.32 -6.43
N PHE A 150 -2.29 -9.28 -6.87
CA PHE A 150 -1.89 -10.23 -7.91
C PHE A 150 -1.75 -9.57 -9.28
N VAL A 151 -2.66 -8.64 -9.60
CA VAL A 151 -2.58 -7.84 -10.83
C VAL A 151 -1.30 -7.00 -10.84
N GLY A 152 -0.98 -6.32 -9.73
CA GLY A 152 0.25 -5.55 -9.59
C GLY A 152 1.50 -6.42 -9.80
N LEU A 153 1.57 -7.55 -9.12
CA LEU A 153 2.73 -8.44 -9.20
C LEU A 153 2.84 -9.16 -10.55
N ALA A 154 1.74 -9.67 -11.10
CA ALA A 154 1.78 -10.50 -12.31
C ALA A 154 2.03 -9.72 -13.59
N PHE A 155 1.46 -8.51 -13.70
CA PHE A 155 1.52 -7.74 -14.96
C PHE A 155 2.54 -6.61 -14.92
N LEU A 156 2.72 -5.97 -13.76
CA LEU A 156 3.59 -4.80 -13.70
C LEU A 156 5.04 -5.15 -13.33
N THR A 157 5.29 -6.27 -12.64
CA THR A 157 6.66 -6.70 -12.39
C THR A 157 7.44 -7.02 -13.68
N PRO A 158 6.90 -7.77 -14.65
CA PRO A 158 7.57 -7.97 -15.95
C PRO A 158 7.81 -6.65 -16.69
N LEU A 159 6.88 -5.71 -16.61
CA LEU A 159 7.05 -4.38 -17.21
C LEU A 159 8.19 -3.61 -16.53
N LEU A 160 8.32 -3.67 -15.21
CA LEU A 160 9.42 -3.03 -14.48
C LEU A 160 10.78 -3.64 -14.87
N ILE A 161 10.86 -4.96 -14.98
CA ILE A 161 12.08 -5.65 -15.44
C ILE A 161 12.45 -5.20 -16.85
N TRP A 162 11.48 -5.18 -17.77
CA TRP A 162 11.70 -4.73 -19.13
C TRP A 162 12.19 -3.28 -19.22
N ILE A 163 11.62 -2.37 -18.40
CA ILE A 163 12.09 -0.98 -18.33
C ILE A 163 13.51 -0.90 -17.79
N GLN A 164 13.84 -1.70 -16.78
CA GLN A 164 15.19 -1.73 -16.19
C GLN A 164 16.25 -2.26 -17.17
N GLU A 165 15.90 -3.22 -18.03
CA GLU A 165 16.80 -3.75 -19.05
C GLU A 165 17.05 -2.77 -20.21
N MET A 166 16.16 -1.77 -20.39
CA MET A 166 16.30 -0.77 -21.43
C MET A 166 17.08 0.49 -21.01
N LEU A 167 17.31 0.67 -19.72
CA LEU A 167 18.03 1.84 -19.16
C LEU A 167 19.49 1.51 -18.84
#